data_d0d0aba3f1524675fa712f0333bf8a7d
#
_entry.id   d0d0aba3f1524675fa712f0333bf8a7d
#
_cell.length_a   1.000
_cell.length_b   1.000
_cell.length_c   1.000
_cell.angle_alpha   90.00
_cell.angle_beta   90.00
_cell.angle_gamma   90.00
#
_symmetry.space_group_name_H-M   'P 1'
#
loop_
_entity.id
_entity.type
_entity.pdbx_description
1 polymer ?
#
loop_
_entity_poly.entity_id
_entity_poly.type
_entity_poly.pdbx_seq_one_letter_code
_entity_poly.pdbx_strand_id
1 'polypeptide(L)'
;MQYCDHVVGVLPWFESMNESKNHSNAGSPWLDRLRALRNMPHVLRILWESGPAVVSWGIALRFIVAVLPFGIAKVAQYIINGIAQVLRGQQLPSSFWILVSTEVVLNVLVGVITRAIDYSDSLLSNRYTQHASVKVMEQAAQLDLTTYENPLFYDRLERARVQATDRLAMIQQMGRLIQQVITTLTFSAALAWESPWLVLLLMVGVLPSFIGETHYAFLGYAKNFRQTPAKRQMDYLRQVAGSREGAKEVKLFGLNKFFTERFQTLANQIYREDVALSRSKLVLGGLLGVIGTLGYYGAYVYVIWRTIHGAYNIGEFTFLAAAIQQASSNLQQVFSTVSGIADQALFLTDLIPSSI
;
A
#
# COMPACT_ATOMS: atom_id res chain seq x y z
N MET A 1 13.41 64.03 -8.43
CA MET A 1 12.14 63.63 -7.79
C MET A 1 11.25 63.08 -8.89
N GLN A 2 11.67 61.97 -9.53
CA GLN A 2 10.96 61.34 -10.65
C GLN A 2 11.76 60.10 -11.11
N TYR A 3 12.02 59.14 -10.20
CA TYR A 3 12.75 57.88 -10.50
C TYR A 3 12.43 56.73 -9.51
N CYS A 4 11.20 56.73 -8.96
CA CYS A 4 10.80 55.66 -8.02
C CYS A 4 9.54 54.90 -8.40
N ASP A 5 8.94 55.11 -9.59
CA ASP A 5 7.64 54.49 -9.93
C ASP A 5 7.70 53.30 -10.92
N HIS A 6 8.91 52.75 -11.17
CA HIS A 6 9.03 51.62 -12.13
C HIS A 6 9.59 50.32 -11.58
N VAL A 7 9.53 50.06 -10.27
CA VAL A 7 9.98 48.78 -9.64
C VAL A 7 8.86 48.08 -8.87
N VAL A 8 7.62 48.31 -9.22
CA VAL A 8 6.51 47.44 -8.77
C VAL A 8 5.93 46.75 -10.01
N GLY A 9 6.77 46.09 -10.79
CA GLY A 9 6.39 44.99 -11.65
C GLY A 9 6.09 43.82 -10.74
N VAL A 10 4.83 43.69 -10.38
CA VAL A 10 4.26 42.55 -9.70
C VAL A 10 4.74 41.29 -10.39
N LEU A 11 5.62 40.56 -9.73
CA LEU A 11 6.16 39.27 -10.16
C LEU A 11 4.99 38.33 -10.52
N PRO A 12 5.00 37.67 -11.68
CA PRO A 12 3.94 36.75 -12.10
C PRO A 12 3.75 35.55 -11.16
N TRP A 13 4.54 35.48 -10.12
CA TRP A 13 4.46 34.49 -9.03
C TRP A 13 3.26 34.68 -8.10
N PHE A 14 2.69 35.88 -7.96
CA PHE A 14 1.53 36.12 -7.10
C PHE A 14 0.22 35.70 -7.75
N GLU A 15 0.10 35.75 -9.05
CA GLU A 15 -1.08 35.24 -9.79
C GLU A 15 -1.10 33.73 -9.81
N SER A 16 0.05 33.04 -9.98
CA SER A 16 0.11 31.60 -9.92
C SER A 16 -0.15 31.02 -8.52
N MET A 17 0.14 31.79 -7.46
CA MET A 17 -0.25 31.40 -6.08
C MET A 17 -1.76 31.55 -5.82
N ASN A 18 -2.44 32.44 -6.51
CA ASN A 18 -3.89 32.60 -6.37
C ASN A 18 -4.68 31.59 -7.21
N GLU A 19 -4.16 31.15 -8.34
CA GLU A 19 -4.73 30.01 -9.09
C GLU A 19 -4.53 28.67 -8.37
N SER A 20 -3.41 28.48 -7.65
CA SER A 20 -3.21 27.28 -6.84
C SER A 20 -4.15 27.21 -5.62
N LYS A 21 -4.65 28.35 -5.14
CA LYS A 21 -5.68 28.40 -4.08
C LYS A 21 -7.08 28.00 -4.56
N ASN A 22 -7.38 28.15 -5.85
CA ASN A 22 -8.67 27.72 -6.40
C ASN A 22 -8.75 26.21 -6.66
N HIS A 23 -7.62 25.48 -6.70
CA HIS A 23 -7.62 24.02 -6.67
C HIS A 23 -7.67 23.42 -5.25
N SER A 24 -7.63 24.25 -4.20
CA SER A 24 -7.75 23.82 -2.80
C SER A 24 -9.19 23.70 -2.29
N ASN A 25 -10.19 23.85 -3.13
CA ASN A 25 -11.55 23.36 -2.88
C ASN A 25 -11.69 21.86 -3.21
N ALA A 26 -10.60 21.10 -3.03
CA ALA A 26 -10.63 19.66 -3.00
C ALA A 26 -11.49 19.22 -1.80
N GLY A 27 -12.59 18.56 -2.11
CA GLY A 27 -13.45 17.89 -1.15
C GLY A 27 -12.61 17.04 -0.18
N SER A 28 -13.21 16.60 0.90
CA SER A 28 -12.52 15.84 1.95
C SER A 28 -11.54 14.82 1.31
N PRO A 29 -10.29 14.70 1.80
CA PRO A 29 -9.24 13.86 1.20
C PRO A 29 -9.66 12.38 1.05
N TRP A 30 -10.69 11.95 1.74
CA TRP A 30 -11.36 10.67 1.64
C TRP A 30 -12.14 10.46 0.34
N LEU A 31 -12.85 11.50 -0.11
CA LEU A 31 -13.67 11.43 -1.32
C LEU A 31 -12.79 11.34 -2.57
N ASP A 32 -11.64 11.99 -2.58
CA ASP A 32 -10.72 11.93 -3.72
C ASP A 32 -10.02 10.57 -3.80
N ARG A 33 -9.72 9.93 -2.66
CA ARG A 33 -9.22 8.55 -2.63
C ARG A 33 -10.29 7.54 -3.06
N LEU A 34 -11.52 7.72 -2.61
CA LEU A 34 -12.64 6.88 -3.07
C LEU A 34 -12.92 7.09 -4.56
N ARG A 35 -12.73 8.31 -5.08
CA ARG A 35 -12.79 8.57 -6.51
C ARG A 35 -11.65 7.92 -7.28
N ALA A 36 -10.44 7.92 -6.75
CA ALA A 36 -9.31 7.21 -7.35
C ALA A 36 -9.55 5.70 -7.40
N LEU A 37 -10.17 5.12 -6.35
CA LEU A 37 -10.61 3.72 -6.35
C LEU A 37 -11.73 3.44 -7.38
N ARG A 38 -12.49 4.45 -7.80
CA ARG A 38 -13.49 4.32 -8.87
C ARG A 38 -12.87 3.96 -10.23
N ASN A 39 -11.60 4.26 -10.42
CA ASN A 39 -10.87 3.89 -11.64
C ASN A 39 -10.28 2.47 -11.59
N MET A 40 -10.33 1.81 -10.42
CA MET A 40 -9.88 0.43 -10.24
C MET A 40 -10.57 -0.60 -11.15
N PRO A 41 -11.88 -0.52 -11.43
CA PRO A 41 -12.54 -1.44 -12.35
C PRO A 41 -11.91 -1.46 -13.74
N HIS A 42 -11.40 -0.32 -14.21
CA HIS A 42 -10.72 -0.23 -15.51
C HIS A 42 -9.40 -1.01 -15.51
N VAL A 43 -8.60 -0.88 -14.46
CA VAL A 43 -7.35 -1.62 -14.31
C VAL A 43 -7.62 -3.12 -14.15
N LEU A 44 -8.63 -3.49 -13.35
CA LEU A 44 -9.06 -4.88 -13.20
C LEU A 44 -9.52 -5.49 -14.51
N ARG A 45 -10.20 -4.70 -15.36
CA ARG A 45 -10.62 -5.15 -16.68
C ARG A 45 -9.43 -5.44 -17.59
N ILE A 46 -8.42 -4.57 -17.63
CA ILE A 46 -7.20 -4.79 -18.41
C ILE A 46 -6.44 -6.03 -17.91
N LEU A 47 -6.36 -6.21 -16.58
CA LEU A 47 -5.76 -7.41 -15.98
C LEU A 47 -6.53 -8.68 -16.38
N TRP A 48 -7.85 -8.61 -16.39
CA TRP A 48 -8.68 -9.72 -16.83
C TRP A 48 -8.49 -10.05 -18.31
N GLU A 49 -8.45 -9.03 -19.16
CA GLU A 49 -8.18 -9.17 -20.61
C GLU A 49 -6.80 -9.77 -20.89
N SER A 50 -5.80 -9.49 -20.03
CA SER A 50 -4.43 -9.98 -20.18
C SER A 50 -4.27 -11.48 -19.88
N GLY A 51 -5.18 -12.09 -19.10
CA GLY A 51 -5.11 -13.52 -18.79
C GLY A 51 -6.16 -13.99 -17.77
N PRO A 52 -7.41 -14.23 -18.19
CA PRO A 52 -8.51 -14.55 -17.27
C PRO A 52 -8.26 -15.82 -16.45
N ALA A 53 -7.62 -16.83 -17.04
CA ALA A 53 -7.30 -18.08 -16.36
C ALA A 53 -6.29 -17.86 -15.20
N VAL A 54 -5.25 -17.04 -15.44
CA VAL A 54 -4.23 -16.76 -14.42
C VAL A 54 -4.82 -15.92 -13.27
N VAL A 55 -5.67 -14.92 -13.59
CA VAL A 55 -6.37 -14.10 -12.60
C VAL A 55 -7.29 -14.96 -11.75
N SER A 56 -8.13 -15.79 -12.37
CA SER A 56 -9.07 -16.68 -11.65
C SER A 56 -8.33 -17.65 -10.75
N TRP A 57 -7.26 -18.26 -11.22
CA TRP A 57 -6.41 -19.16 -10.45
C TRP A 57 -5.75 -18.44 -9.27
N GLY A 58 -5.17 -17.27 -9.51
CA GLY A 58 -4.57 -16.45 -8.46
C GLY A 58 -5.56 -16.03 -7.37
N ILE A 59 -6.82 -15.69 -7.73
CA ILE A 59 -7.87 -15.36 -6.77
C ILE A 59 -8.28 -16.61 -5.98
N ALA A 60 -8.46 -17.76 -6.63
CA ALA A 60 -8.81 -19.01 -5.96
C ALA A 60 -7.76 -19.43 -4.92
N LEU A 61 -6.48 -19.37 -5.28
CA LEU A 61 -5.37 -19.66 -4.36
C LEU A 61 -5.37 -18.71 -3.15
N ARG A 62 -5.63 -17.42 -3.36
CA ARG A 62 -5.72 -16.44 -2.27
C ARG A 62 -6.88 -16.69 -1.34
N PHE A 63 -8.02 -17.13 -1.87
CA PHE A 63 -9.16 -17.54 -1.06
C PHE A 63 -8.80 -18.70 -0.11
N ILE A 64 -8.11 -19.71 -0.64
CA ILE A 64 -7.66 -20.87 0.15
C ILE A 64 -6.70 -20.39 1.24
N VAL A 65 -5.63 -19.66 0.88
CA VAL A 65 -4.61 -19.20 1.83
C VAL A 65 -5.19 -18.25 2.88
N ALA A 66 -6.21 -17.47 2.54
CA ALA A 66 -6.82 -16.53 3.47
C ALA A 66 -7.57 -17.21 4.63
N VAL A 67 -8.09 -18.42 4.41
CA VAL A 67 -8.85 -19.19 5.42
C VAL A 67 -7.95 -20.16 6.20
N LEU A 68 -6.84 -20.62 5.62
CA LEU A 68 -5.94 -21.60 6.24
C LEU A 68 -5.41 -21.17 7.63
N PRO A 69 -5.03 -19.90 7.90
CA PRO A 69 -4.56 -19.50 9.23
C PRO A 69 -5.60 -19.72 10.33
N PHE A 70 -6.89 -19.57 10.00
CA PHE A 70 -7.97 -19.90 10.92
C PHE A 70 -8.00 -21.41 11.24
N GLY A 71 -7.87 -22.26 10.22
CA GLY A 71 -7.77 -23.70 10.39
C GLY A 71 -6.59 -24.11 11.26
N ILE A 72 -5.41 -23.52 11.02
CA ILE A 72 -4.20 -23.75 11.82
C ILE A 72 -4.43 -23.35 13.28
N ALA A 73 -5.00 -22.17 13.53
CA ALA A 73 -5.29 -21.71 14.88
C ALA A 73 -6.30 -22.63 15.61
N LYS A 74 -7.29 -23.18 14.90
CA LYS A 74 -8.22 -24.18 15.47
C LYS A 74 -7.55 -25.51 15.78
N VAL A 75 -6.69 -26.02 14.93
CA VAL A 75 -5.93 -27.24 15.18
C VAL A 75 -4.99 -27.03 16.38
N ALA A 76 -4.29 -25.91 16.46
CA ALA A 76 -3.46 -25.55 17.61
C ALA A 76 -4.27 -25.51 18.92
N GLN A 77 -5.51 -24.99 18.90
CA GLN A 77 -6.43 -25.02 20.03
C GLN A 77 -6.65 -26.43 20.54
N TYR A 78 -6.94 -27.39 19.65
CA TYR A 78 -7.17 -28.81 20.03
C TYR A 78 -5.90 -29.48 20.57
N ILE A 79 -4.73 -29.19 19.99
CA ILE A 79 -3.44 -29.72 20.48
C ILE A 79 -3.17 -29.22 21.90
N ILE A 80 -3.36 -27.93 22.16
CA ILE A 80 -3.13 -27.32 23.47
C ILE A 80 -4.12 -27.88 24.51
N ASN A 81 -5.39 -28.09 24.13
CA ASN A 81 -6.36 -28.73 25.00
C ASN A 81 -5.96 -30.18 25.31
N GLY A 82 -5.42 -30.94 24.36
CA GLY A 82 -4.89 -32.28 24.57
C GLY A 82 -3.72 -32.30 25.56
N ILE A 83 -2.79 -31.35 25.44
CA ILE A 83 -1.68 -31.20 26.41
C ILE A 83 -2.22 -30.86 27.80
N ALA A 84 -3.18 -29.95 27.89
CA ALA A 84 -3.78 -29.57 29.18
C ALA A 84 -4.52 -30.74 29.87
N GLN A 85 -5.12 -31.67 29.12
CA GLN A 85 -5.73 -32.88 29.64
C GLN A 85 -4.68 -33.82 30.25
N VAL A 86 -3.55 -34.00 29.57
CA VAL A 86 -2.45 -34.84 30.10
C VAL A 86 -1.86 -34.25 31.38
N LEU A 87 -1.70 -32.94 31.46
CA LEU A 87 -1.22 -32.26 32.67
C LEU A 87 -2.19 -32.43 33.87
N ARG A 88 -3.46 -32.70 33.60
CA ARG A 88 -4.48 -33.05 34.63
C ARG A 88 -4.55 -34.53 34.94
N GLY A 89 -3.59 -35.35 34.46
CA GLY A 89 -3.52 -36.80 34.72
C GLY A 89 -4.44 -37.65 33.82
N GLN A 90 -5.00 -37.09 32.76
CA GLN A 90 -5.81 -37.83 31.79
C GLN A 90 -4.91 -38.45 30.71
N GLN A 91 -5.39 -39.51 30.06
CA GLN A 91 -4.64 -40.12 28.95
C GLN A 91 -4.61 -39.25 27.72
N LEU A 92 -3.52 -39.33 26.96
CA LEU A 92 -3.35 -38.62 25.72
C LEU A 92 -4.44 -39.05 24.72
N PRO A 93 -5.19 -38.13 24.08
CA PRO A 93 -6.16 -38.48 23.05
C PRO A 93 -5.49 -39.26 21.92
N SER A 94 -6.09 -40.34 21.44
CA SER A 94 -5.55 -41.18 20.36
C SER A 94 -5.32 -40.41 19.06
N SER A 95 -6.09 -39.30 18.86
CA SER A 95 -5.99 -38.41 17.71
C SER A 95 -4.91 -37.32 17.84
N PHE A 96 -4.18 -37.22 18.94
CA PHE A 96 -3.23 -36.13 19.20
C PHE A 96 -2.16 -36.01 18.11
N TRP A 97 -1.52 -37.13 17.77
CA TRP A 97 -0.47 -37.13 16.73
C TRP A 97 -1.03 -36.83 15.32
N ILE A 98 -2.29 -37.18 15.07
CA ILE A 98 -2.97 -36.80 13.82
C ILE A 98 -3.15 -35.29 13.76
N LEU A 99 -3.55 -34.64 14.86
CA LEU A 99 -3.69 -33.19 14.93
C LEU A 99 -2.35 -32.50 14.70
N VAL A 100 -1.27 -32.94 15.32
CA VAL A 100 0.09 -32.42 15.13
C VAL A 100 0.51 -32.56 13.67
N SER A 101 0.30 -33.72 13.06
CA SER A 101 0.62 -33.94 11.64
C SER A 101 -0.23 -33.06 10.74
N THR A 102 -1.50 -32.84 11.06
CA THR A 102 -2.40 -31.95 10.32
C THR A 102 -1.91 -30.50 10.39
N GLU A 103 -1.46 -30.01 11.53
CA GLU A 103 -0.91 -28.67 11.68
C GLU A 103 0.33 -28.46 10.79
N VAL A 104 1.25 -29.44 10.81
CA VAL A 104 2.45 -29.42 9.95
C VAL A 104 2.04 -29.37 8.46
N VAL A 105 1.12 -30.25 8.05
CA VAL A 105 0.65 -30.29 6.65
C VAL A 105 -0.01 -28.96 6.24
N LEU A 106 -0.85 -28.39 7.10
CA LEU A 106 -1.49 -27.10 6.83
C LEU A 106 -0.45 -25.97 6.68
N ASN A 107 0.58 -25.92 7.53
CA ASN A 107 1.64 -24.91 7.42
C ASN A 107 2.48 -25.10 6.14
N VAL A 108 2.81 -26.32 5.77
CA VAL A 108 3.49 -26.62 4.49
C VAL A 108 2.61 -26.19 3.33
N LEU A 109 1.31 -26.49 3.39
CA LEU A 109 0.35 -26.12 2.35
C LEU A 109 0.26 -24.60 2.16
N VAL A 110 0.22 -23.82 3.26
CA VAL A 110 0.29 -22.35 3.20
C VAL A 110 1.55 -21.90 2.47
N GLY A 111 2.70 -22.47 2.80
CA GLY A 111 3.98 -22.13 2.14
C GLY A 111 3.97 -22.42 0.64
N VAL A 112 3.48 -23.60 0.25
CA VAL A 112 3.41 -24.03 -1.17
C VAL A 112 2.43 -23.13 -1.95
N ILE A 113 1.23 -22.87 -1.40
CA ILE A 113 0.23 -22.04 -2.08
C ILE A 113 0.71 -20.59 -2.17
N THR A 114 1.40 -20.07 -1.16
CA THR A 114 1.99 -18.72 -1.24
C THR A 114 2.99 -18.61 -2.39
N ARG A 115 3.85 -19.63 -2.59
CA ARG A 115 4.77 -19.68 -3.73
C ARG A 115 4.03 -19.77 -5.08
N ALA A 116 2.93 -20.52 -5.12
CA ALA A 116 2.09 -20.60 -6.33
C ALA A 116 1.41 -19.25 -6.64
N ILE A 117 1.03 -18.47 -5.62
CA ILE A 117 0.52 -17.10 -5.77
C ILE A 117 1.61 -16.20 -6.33
N ASP A 118 2.82 -16.20 -5.77
CA ASP A 118 3.95 -15.39 -6.24
C ASP A 118 4.27 -15.68 -7.70
N TYR A 119 4.25 -16.96 -8.09
CA TYR A 119 4.43 -17.39 -9.49
C TYR A 119 3.31 -16.86 -10.39
N SER A 120 2.05 -17.00 -9.96
CA SER A 120 0.88 -16.50 -10.69
C SER A 120 0.95 -14.97 -10.89
N ASP A 121 1.35 -14.22 -9.87
CA ASP A 121 1.51 -12.77 -9.93
C ASP A 121 2.62 -12.36 -10.91
N SER A 122 3.74 -13.05 -10.89
CA SER A 122 4.84 -12.82 -11.82
C SER A 122 4.43 -13.08 -13.27
N LEU A 123 3.72 -14.19 -13.51
CA LEU A 123 3.20 -14.53 -14.83
C LEU A 123 2.18 -13.48 -15.33
N LEU A 124 1.29 -13.05 -14.46
CA LEU A 124 0.29 -12.02 -14.78
C LEU A 124 0.96 -10.67 -15.08
N SER A 125 1.96 -10.28 -14.30
CA SER A 125 2.73 -9.06 -14.53
C SER A 125 3.42 -9.06 -15.89
N ASN A 126 4.06 -10.17 -16.25
CA ASN A 126 4.73 -10.31 -17.55
C ASN A 126 3.73 -10.21 -18.72
N ARG A 127 2.57 -10.89 -18.61
CA ARG A 127 1.51 -10.81 -19.62
C ARG A 127 0.91 -9.40 -19.71
N TYR A 128 0.69 -8.75 -18.56
CA TYR A 128 0.21 -7.38 -18.54
C TYR A 128 1.19 -6.43 -19.24
N THR A 129 2.47 -6.50 -18.89
CA THR A 129 3.52 -5.66 -19.50
C THR A 129 3.58 -5.87 -21.02
N GLN A 130 3.53 -7.12 -21.48
CA GLN A 130 3.50 -7.43 -22.90
C GLN A 130 2.26 -6.85 -23.60
N HIS A 131 1.07 -7.09 -23.04
CA HIS A 131 -0.20 -6.61 -23.61
C HIS A 131 -0.27 -5.08 -23.61
N ALA A 132 0.10 -4.44 -22.52
CA ALA A 132 0.10 -2.98 -22.41
C ALA A 132 1.12 -2.33 -23.37
N SER A 133 2.30 -2.90 -23.51
CA SER A 133 3.34 -2.40 -24.41
C SER A 133 2.90 -2.48 -25.89
N VAL A 134 2.31 -3.62 -26.29
CA VAL A 134 1.77 -3.78 -27.64
C VAL A 134 0.67 -2.76 -27.91
N LYS A 135 -0.27 -2.61 -26.98
CA LYS A 135 -1.39 -1.66 -27.11
C LYS A 135 -0.91 -0.20 -27.20
N VAL A 136 0.11 0.18 -26.44
CA VAL A 136 0.74 1.52 -26.53
C VAL A 136 1.39 1.70 -27.91
N MET A 137 2.10 0.68 -28.42
CA MET A 137 2.73 0.76 -29.75
C MET A 137 1.69 0.82 -30.88
N GLU A 138 0.61 0.05 -30.79
CA GLU A 138 -0.49 0.08 -31.78
C GLU A 138 -1.19 1.45 -31.82
N GLN A 139 -1.46 2.03 -30.62
CA GLN A 139 -2.03 3.38 -30.54
C GLN A 139 -1.06 4.44 -31.08
N ALA A 140 0.22 4.33 -30.73
CA ALA A 140 1.24 5.24 -31.23
C ALA A 140 1.35 5.19 -32.76
N ALA A 141 1.26 4.01 -33.37
CA ALA A 141 1.32 3.85 -34.83
C ALA A 141 0.13 4.46 -35.58
N GLN A 142 -1.01 4.66 -34.93
CA GLN A 142 -2.21 5.25 -35.52
C GLN A 142 -2.24 6.79 -35.44
N LEU A 143 -1.27 7.39 -34.74
CA LEU A 143 -1.23 8.83 -34.52
C LEU A 143 -0.54 9.54 -35.67
N ASP A 144 -1.05 10.74 -35.98
CA ASP A 144 -0.47 11.61 -37.00
C ASP A 144 0.87 12.22 -36.50
N LEU A 145 1.78 12.47 -37.44
CA LEU A 145 3.12 12.99 -37.18
C LEU A 145 3.07 14.34 -36.43
N THR A 146 2.08 15.16 -36.72
CA THR A 146 1.85 16.45 -36.06
C THR A 146 1.56 16.28 -34.55
N THR A 147 1.00 15.16 -34.14
CA THR A 147 0.73 14.85 -32.73
C THR A 147 2.01 14.51 -31.96
N TYR A 148 2.98 13.90 -32.62
CA TYR A 148 4.30 13.62 -32.03
C TYR A 148 5.13 14.89 -31.78
N GLU A 149 4.93 15.95 -32.56
CA GLU A 149 5.61 17.24 -32.36
C GLU A 149 5.04 18.06 -31.20
N ASN A 150 3.89 17.64 -30.65
CA ASN A 150 3.30 18.29 -29.48
C ASN A 150 3.99 17.84 -28.18
N PRO A 151 4.70 18.74 -27.46
CA PRO A 151 5.45 18.38 -26.26
C PRO A 151 4.57 17.76 -25.15
N LEU A 152 3.32 18.24 -25.00
CA LEU A 152 2.37 17.72 -24.01
C LEU A 152 1.94 16.29 -24.32
N PHE A 153 1.83 15.97 -25.60
CA PHE A 153 1.49 14.62 -26.02
C PHE A 153 2.68 13.65 -25.81
N TYR A 154 3.88 14.10 -26.20
CA TYR A 154 5.09 13.31 -26.00
C TYR A 154 5.32 12.97 -24.52
N ASP A 155 5.11 13.92 -23.62
CA ASP A 155 5.16 13.70 -22.17
C ASP A 155 4.11 12.68 -21.69
N ARG A 156 2.93 12.66 -22.30
CA ARG A 156 1.88 11.67 -21.99
C ARG A 156 2.24 10.27 -22.48
N LEU A 157 2.75 10.18 -23.70
CA LEU A 157 3.18 8.93 -24.32
C LEU A 157 4.34 8.30 -23.53
N GLU A 158 5.33 9.09 -23.14
CA GLU A 158 6.46 8.62 -22.34
C GLU A 158 6.00 8.15 -20.95
N ARG A 159 5.10 8.88 -20.31
CA ARG A 159 4.47 8.42 -19.07
C ARG A 159 3.70 7.12 -19.24
N ALA A 160 2.92 6.97 -20.30
CA ALA A 160 2.21 5.75 -20.61
C ALA A 160 3.17 4.57 -20.81
N ARG A 161 4.29 4.80 -21.50
CA ARG A 161 5.35 3.82 -21.76
C ARG A 161 6.04 3.37 -20.47
N VAL A 162 6.44 4.31 -19.62
CA VAL A 162 7.06 3.99 -18.32
C VAL A 162 6.09 3.24 -17.41
N GLN A 163 4.81 3.57 -17.46
CA GLN A 163 3.79 2.93 -16.63
C GLN A 163 3.31 1.57 -17.18
N ALA A 164 3.49 1.29 -18.46
CA ALA A 164 3.26 -0.05 -19.01
C ALA A 164 4.27 -1.08 -18.50
N THR A 165 5.45 -0.61 -18.07
CA THR A 165 6.51 -1.47 -17.51
C THR A 165 6.44 -1.45 -15.97
N ASP A 166 6.64 -2.58 -15.31
CA ASP A 166 6.73 -2.76 -13.85
C ASP A 166 5.43 -2.50 -13.05
N ARG A 167 4.44 -3.35 -13.27
CA ARG A 167 3.19 -3.36 -12.48
C ARG A 167 3.10 -4.50 -11.46
N LEU A 168 4.17 -5.28 -11.30
CA LEU A 168 4.18 -6.42 -10.38
C LEU A 168 3.79 -6.02 -8.96
N ALA A 169 4.36 -4.93 -8.44
CA ALA A 169 4.07 -4.45 -7.09
C ALA A 169 2.59 -4.10 -6.89
N MET A 170 1.97 -3.46 -7.88
CA MET A 170 0.54 -3.10 -7.84
C MET A 170 -0.34 -4.36 -7.87
N ILE A 171 -0.06 -5.31 -8.77
CA ILE A 171 -0.80 -6.59 -8.87
C ILE A 171 -0.73 -7.35 -7.54
N GLN A 172 0.47 -7.44 -6.96
CA GLN A 172 0.68 -8.08 -5.67
C GLN A 172 -0.05 -7.36 -4.53
N GLN A 173 -0.07 -6.03 -4.51
CA GLN A 173 -0.78 -5.27 -3.48
C GLN A 173 -2.30 -5.49 -3.57
N MET A 174 -2.87 -5.47 -4.78
CA MET A 174 -4.29 -5.77 -4.98
C MET A 174 -4.64 -7.19 -4.53
N GLY A 175 -3.81 -8.15 -4.90
CA GLY A 175 -4.00 -9.54 -4.50
C GLY A 175 -3.90 -9.73 -2.98
N ARG A 176 -2.91 -9.09 -2.34
CA ARG A 176 -2.77 -9.08 -0.87
C ARG A 176 -3.97 -8.44 -0.17
N LEU A 177 -4.52 -7.35 -0.71
CA LEU A 177 -5.70 -6.71 -0.15
C LEU A 177 -6.88 -7.68 -0.08
N ILE A 178 -7.15 -8.41 -1.17
CA ILE A 178 -8.23 -9.41 -1.21
C ILE A 178 -8.00 -10.46 -0.11
N GLN A 179 -6.81 -11.02 -0.04
CA GLN A 179 -6.45 -12.02 0.97
C GLN A 179 -6.60 -11.48 2.39
N GLN A 180 -6.08 -10.29 2.68
CA GLN A 180 -6.14 -9.65 4.00
C GLN A 180 -7.58 -9.38 4.44
N VAL A 181 -8.45 -8.91 3.53
CA VAL A 181 -9.87 -8.68 3.81
C VAL A 181 -10.56 -9.99 4.18
N ILE A 182 -10.35 -11.05 3.42
CA ILE A 182 -10.95 -12.35 3.69
C ILE A 182 -10.47 -12.89 5.04
N THR A 183 -9.17 -12.87 5.31
CA THR A 183 -8.60 -13.33 6.58
C THR A 183 -9.14 -12.51 7.75
N THR A 184 -9.21 -11.17 7.60
CA THR A 184 -9.79 -10.28 8.63
C THR A 184 -11.24 -10.62 8.91
N LEU A 185 -12.06 -10.81 7.88
CA LEU A 185 -13.47 -11.20 8.03
C LEU A 185 -13.60 -12.57 8.72
N THR A 186 -12.77 -13.53 8.36
CA THR A 186 -12.78 -14.88 8.96
C THR A 186 -12.49 -14.82 10.46
N PHE A 187 -11.42 -14.13 10.87
CA PHE A 187 -11.09 -14.01 12.30
C PHE A 187 -12.05 -13.10 13.06
N SER A 188 -12.53 -12.01 12.44
CA SER A 188 -13.53 -11.13 13.06
C SER A 188 -14.86 -11.85 13.28
N ALA A 189 -15.28 -12.68 12.32
CA ALA A 189 -16.47 -13.51 12.46
C ALA A 189 -16.32 -14.54 13.60
N ALA A 190 -15.15 -15.18 13.71
CA ALA A 190 -14.86 -16.10 14.79
C ALA A 190 -14.88 -15.41 16.17
N LEU A 191 -14.28 -14.21 16.28
CA LEU A 191 -14.31 -13.42 17.51
C LEU A 191 -15.72 -12.94 17.85
N ALA A 192 -16.51 -12.53 16.85
CA ALA A 192 -17.89 -12.09 17.03
C ALA A 192 -18.80 -13.23 17.53
N TRP A 193 -18.53 -14.46 17.08
CA TRP A 193 -19.26 -15.63 17.53
C TRP A 193 -19.05 -15.93 19.01
N GLU A 194 -17.80 -15.79 19.48
CA GLU A 194 -17.45 -16.02 20.90
C GLU A 194 -17.90 -14.85 21.78
N SER A 195 -17.62 -13.60 21.35
CA SER A 195 -18.03 -12.40 22.06
C SER A 195 -17.98 -11.16 21.16
N PRO A 196 -19.13 -10.57 20.81
CA PRO A 196 -19.18 -9.33 20.00
C PRO A 196 -18.38 -8.17 20.59
N TRP A 197 -18.22 -8.17 21.91
CA TRP A 197 -17.45 -7.16 22.64
C TRP A 197 -15.96 -7.14 22.26
N LEU A 198 -15.39 -8.31 21.94
CA LEU A 198 -13.99 -8.41 21.47
C LEU A 198 -13.76 -7.69 20.16
N VAL A 199 -14.69 -7.82 19.23
CA VAL A 199 -14.62 -7.10 17.94
C VAL A 199 -14.73 -5.59 18.14
N LEU A 200 -15.61 -5.15 19.04
CA LEU A 200 -15.76 -3.74 19.37
C LEU A 200 -14.48 -3.15 19.99
N LEU A 201 -13.86 -3.84 20.94
CA LEU A 201 -12.58 -3.45 21.52
C LEU A 201 -11.47 -3.34 20.49
N LEU A 202 -11.38 -4.31 19.57
CA LEU A 202 -10.41 -4.28 18.48
C LEU A 202 -10.65 -3.09 17.55
N MET A 203 -11.91 -2.83 17.17
CA MET A 203 -12.26 -1.68 16.33
C MET A 203 -11.86 -0.37 16.99
N VAL A 204 -12.20 -0.18 18.26
CA VAL A 204 -11.83 1.03 19.02
C VAL A 204 -10.30 1.20 19.09
N GLY A 205 -9.54 0.11 19.25
CA GLY A 205 -8.08 0.16 19.25
C GLY A 205 -7.46 0.47 17.88
N VAL A 206 -7.98 -0.10 16.80
CA VAL A 206 -7.37 0.01 15.46
C VAL A 206 -7.77 1.31 14.76
N LEU A 207 -8.99 1.83 14.95
CA LEU A 207 -9.49 3.04 14.30
C LEU A 207 -8.59 4.28 14.47
N PRO A 208 -8.07 4.61 15.67
CA PRO A 208 -7.19 5.77 15.83
C PRO A 208 -5.90 5.65 15.02
N SER A 209 -5.29 4.47 15.02
CA SER A 209 -4.09 4.19 14.22
C SER A 209 -4.36 4.34 12.72
N PHE A 210 -5.52 3.88 12.27
CA PHE A 210 -5.96 4.04 10.88
C PHE A 210 -6.13 5.51 10.48
N ILE A 211 -6.79 6.31 11.31
CA ILE A 211 -6.97 7.75 11.04
C ILE A 211 -5.60 8.43 10.92
N GLY A 212 -4.68 8.11 11.83
CA GLY A 212 -3.31 8.62 11.78
C GLY A 212 -2.56 8.23 10.51
N GLU A 213 -2.54 6.95 10.17
CA GLU A 213 -1.87 6.44 8.97
C GLU A 213 -2.40 7.09 7.69
N THR A 214 -3.73 7.22 7.60
CA THR A 214 -4.41 7.84 6.46
C THR A 214 -4.08 9.33 6.34
N HIS A 215 -4.03 10.06 7.46
CA HIS A 215 -3.66 11.46 7.49
C HIS A 215 -2.22 11.67 6.99
N TYR A 216 -1.26 10.87 7.49
CA TYR A 216 0.14 11.00 7.09
C TYR A 216 0.40 10.52 5.66
N ALA A 217 -0.34 9.55 5.16
CA ALA A 217 -0.27 9.17 3.76
C ALA A 217 -0.70 10.33 2.83
N PHE A 218 -1.77 11.06 3.21
CA PHE A 218 -2.20 12.25 2.47
C PHE A 218 -1.14 13.37 2.50
N LEU A 219 -0.58 13.66 3.68
CA LEU A 219 0.50 14.66 3.79
C LEU A 219 1.73 14.29 2.96
N GLY A 220 2.07 12.98 2.92
CA GLY A 220 3.14 12.45 2.08
C GLY A 220 2.88 12.66 0.60
N TYR A 221 1.66 12.38 0.15
CA TYR A 221 1.25 12.62 -1.24
C TYR A 221 1.33 14.11 -1.60
N ALA A 222 0.70 14.99 -0.82
CA ALA A 222 0.72 16.42 -1.06
C ALA A 222 2.15 17.00 -1.09
N LYS A 223 3.03 16.50 -0.21
CA LYS A 223 4.45 16.84 -0.21
C LYS A 223 5.14 16.37 -1.49
N ASN A 224 4.97 15.10 -1.88
CA ASN A 224 5.56 14.55 -3.09
C ASN A 224 5.14 15.32 -4.33
N PHE A 225 3.87 15.71 -4.41
CA PHE A 225 3.36 16.54 -5.51
C PHE A 225 4.06 17.90 -5.55
N ARG A 226 4.17 18.60 -4.43
CA ARG A 226 4.90 19.88 -4.34
C ARG A 226 6.38 19.77 -4.69
N GLN A 227 7.02 18.64 -4.36
CA GLN A 227 8.43 18.37 -4.65
C GLN A 227 8.70 17.99 -6.10
N THR A 228 7.67 17.71 -6.91
CA THR A 228 7.83 17.25 -8.30
C THR A 228 8.71 18.18 -9.15
N PRO A 229 8.55 19.51 -9.14
CA PRO A 229 9.40 20.40 -9.92
C PRO A 229 10.88 20.34 -9.48
N ALA A 230 11.13 20.32 -8.16
CA ALA A 230 12.49 20.21 -7.62
C ALA A 230 13.14 18.86 -7.96
N LYS A 231 12.37 17.75 -7.90
CA LYS A 231 12.84 16.41 -8.30
C LYS A 231 13.19 16.38 -9.79
N ARG A 232 12.35 16.93 -10.66
CA ARG A 232 12.65 17.05 -12.11
C ARG A 232 13.94 17.84 -12.35
N GLN A 233 14.13 18.95 -11.64
CA GLN A 233 15.36 19.72 -11.75
C GLN A 233 16.57 18.93 -11.30
N MET A 234 16.47 18.18 -10.22
CA MET A 234 17.54 17.29 -9.74
C MET A 234 17.87 16.19 -10.76
N ASP A 235 16.85 15.59 -11.37
CA ASP A 235 17.03 14.55 -12.39
C ASP A 235 17.72 15.13 -13.63
N TYR A 236 17.33 16.32 -14.07
CA TYR A 236 18.00 17.02 -15.16
C TYR A 236 19.47 17.32 -14.83
N LEU A 237 19.76 17.87 -13.64
CA LEU A 237 21.12 18.14 -13.22
C LEU A 237 21.98 16.87 -13.20
N ARG A 238 21.43 15.76 -12.68
CA ARG A 238 22.09 14.45 -12.63
C ARG A 238 22.35 13.90 -14.03
N GLN A 239 21.36 14.01 -14.92
CA GLN A 239 21.48 13.53 -16.29
C GLN A 239 22.55 14.33 -17.05
N VAL A 240 22.51 15.65 -17.01
CA VAL A 240 23.48 16.50 -17.72
C VAL A 240 24.88 16.32 -17.17
N ALA A 241 25.05 16.30 -15.84
CA ALA A 241 26.37 16.15 -15.22
C ALA A 241 26.98 14.76 -15.37
N GLY A 242 26.11 13.72 -15.49
CA GLY A 242 26.54 12.30 -15.52
C GLY A 242 26.47 11.63 -16.89
N SER A 243 25.90 12.28 -17.91
CA SER A 243 25.76 11.69 -19.24
C SER A 243 27.00 11.88 -20.10
N ARG A 244 27.18 10.98 -21.07
CA ARG A 244 28.25 11.07 -22.06
C ARG A 244 28.11 12.31 -22.93
N GLU A 245 26.86 12.68 -23.25
CA GLU A 245 26.51 13.83 -24.10
C GLU A 245 26.90 15.16 -23.43
N GLY A 246 26.57 15.32 -22.14
CA GLY A 246 26.87 16.53 -21.36
C GLY A 246 28.31 16.64 -20.88
N ALA A 247 29.06 15.51 -20.80
CA ALA A 247 30.38 15.46 -20.17
C ALA A 247 31.42 16.40 -20.79
N LYS A 248 31.36 16.62 -22.12
CA LYS A 248 32.27 17.51 -22.82
C LYS A 248 32.07 18.97 -22.41
N GLU A 249 30.83 19.42 -22.42
CA GLU A 249 30.47 20.81 -22.08
C GLU A 249 30.69 21.07 -20.59
N VAL A 250 30.27 20.16 -19.73
CA VAL A 250 30.44 20.27 -18.28
C VAL A 250 31.93 20.40 -17.91
N LYS A 251 32.81 19.62 -18.56
CA LYS A 251 34.27 19.70 -18.35
C LYS A 251 34.88 20.94 -18.98
N LEU A 252 34.47 21.28 -20.22
CA LEU A 252 35.02 22.43 -20.95
C LEU A 252 34.75 23.74 -20.23
N PHE A 253 33.53 23.90 -19.71
CA PHE A 253 33.11 25.13 -19.00
C PHE A 253 33.31 25.06 -17.48
N GLY A 254 33.86 23.97 -16.96
CA GLY A 254 34.12 23.82 -15.50
C GLY A 254 32.86 23.80 -14.63
N LEU A 255 31.71 23.36 -15.18
CA LEU A 255 30.40 23.45 -14.54
C LEU A 255 30.14 22.39 -13.45
N ASN A 256 31.05 21.45 -13.22
CA ASN A 256 30.85 20.36 -12.25
C ASN A 256 30.47 20.88 -10.86
N LYS A 257 31.16 21.91 -10.36
CA LYS A 257 30.90 22.49 -9.06
C LYS A 257 29.51 23.12 -8.99
N PHE A 258 29.11 23.85 -10.01
CA PHE A 258 27.78 24.47 -10.12
C PHE A 258 26.66 23.42 -10.08
N PHE A 259 26.77 22.37 -10.89
CA PHE A 259 25.77 21.28 -10.92
C PHE A 259 25.67 20.57 -9.58
N THR A 260 26.82 20.25 -8.97
CA THR A 260 26.85 19.53 -7.68
C THR A 260 26.26 20.40 -6.55
N GLU A 261 26.63 21.66 -6.45
CA GLU A 261 26.12 22.58 -5.43
C GLU A 261 24.61 22.82 -5.60
N ARG A 262 24.15 22.99 -6.85
CA ARG A 262 22.72 23.18 -7.13
C ARG A 262 21.92 21.93 -6.77
N PHE A 263 22.41 20.74 -7.16
CA PHE A 263 21.81 19.47 -6.79
C PHE A 263 21.73 19.30 -5.27
N GLN A 264 22.83 19.58 -4.57
CA GLN A 264 22.90 19.45 -3.12
C GLN A 264 21.94 20.42 -2.40
N THR A 265 21.78 21.64 -2.91
CA THR A 265 20.83 22.61 -2.37
C THR A 265 19.40 22.10 -2.45
N LEU A 266 18.99 21.61 -3.62
CA LEU A 266 17.66 21.03 -3.82
C LEU A 266 17.45 19.76 -3.00
N ALA A 267 18.45 18.87 -2.96
CA ALA A 267 18.40 17.65 -2.18
C ALA A 267 18.26 17.94 -0.68
N ASN A 268 19.00 18.92 -0.15
CA ASN A 268 18.91 19.34 1.23
C ASN A 268 17.53 19.95 1.59
N GLN A 269 16.94 20.69 0.66
CA GLN A 269 15.58 21.21 0.85
C GLN A 269 14.58 20.08 0.98
N ILE A 270 14.57 19.13 0.02
CA ILE A 270 13.70 17.95 0.03
C ILE A 270 13.92 17.15 1.32
N TYR A 271 15.18 16.90 1.68
CA TYR A 271 15.52 16.15 2.89
C TYR A 271 14.94 16.80 4.17
N ARG A 272 15.03 18.13 4.30
CA ARG A 272 14.46 18.83 5.48
C ARG A 272 12.94 18.67 5.57
N GLU A 273 12.25 18.77 4.44
CA GLU A 273 10.80 18.57 4.39
C GLU A 273 10.43 17.11 4.70
N ASP A 274 11.22 16.15 4.22
CA ASP A 274 11.04 14.73 4.48
C ASP A 274 11.24 14.39 5.96
N VAL A 275 12.29 14.93 6.56
CA VAL A 275 12.58 14.77 8.00
C VAL A 275 11.47 15.38 8.86
N ALA A 276 10.98 16.58 8.50
CA ALA A 276 9.91 17.24 9.25
C ALA A 276 8.62 16.39 9.26
N LEU A 277 8.22 15.86 8.09
CA LEU A 277 7.06 14.98 7.99
C LEU A 277 7.27 13.66 8.73
N SER A 278 8.44 13.04 8.56
CA SER A 278 8.79 11.77 9.22
C SER A 278 8.81 11.92 10.75
N ARG A 279 9.33 13.03 11.26
CA ARG A 279 9.32 13.34 12.70
C ARG A 279 7.90 13.50 13.23
N SER A 280 7.02 14.21 12.51
CA SER A 280 5.62 14.36 12.88
C SER A 280 4.90 13.01 12.86
N LYS A 281 5.14 12.19 11.81
CA LYS A 281 4.61 10.81 11.73
C LYS A 281 5.10 9.94 12.88
N LEU A 282 6.39 10.05 13.28
CA LEU A 282 6.94 9.29 14.41
C LEU A 282 6.21 9.62 15.70
N VAL A 283 6.02 10.90 16.02
CA VAL A 283 5.42 11.32 17.30
C VAL A 283 3.93 11.00 17.34
N LEU A 284 3.15 11.57 16.43
CA LEU A 284 1.69 11.38 16.42
C LEU A 284 1.29 9.97 16.00
N GLY A 285 1.93 9.41 14.98
CA GLY A 285 1.69 8.03 14.56
C GLY A 285 2.09 7.03 15.65
N GLY A 286 3.20 7.29 16.37
CA GLY A 286 3.61 6.52 17.53
C GLY A 286 2.57 6.58 18.68
N LEU A 287 2.07 7.75 19.01
CA LEU A 287 1.03 7.90 20.04
C LEU A 287 -0.26 7.17 19.67
N LEU A 288 -0.70 7.30 18.41
CA LEU A 288 -1.88 6.59 17.92
C LEU A 288 -1.65 5.08 17.88
N GLY A 289 -0.42 4.63 17.57
CA GLY A 289 -0.02 3.22 17.65
C GLY A 289 -0.07 2.67 19.07
N VAL A 290 0.31 3.47 20.08
CA VAL A 290 0.16 3.09 21.50
C VAL A 290 -1.31 2.88 21.85
N ILE A 291 -2.23 3.74 21.38
CA ILE A 291 -3.68 3.55 21.59
C ILE A 291 -4.15 2.23 20.96
N GLY A 292 -3.67 1.92 19.74
CA GLY A 292 -3.94 0.65 19.08
C GLY A 292 -3.46 -0.55 19.88
N THR A 293 -2.25 -0.45 20.43
CA THR A 293 -1.66 -1.47 21.29
C THR A 293 -2.46 -1.66 22.59
N LEU A 294 -2.90 -0.56 23.21
CA LEU A 294 -3.76 -0.61 24.42
C LEU A 294 -5.11 -1.28 24.12
N GLY A 295 -5.71 -1.01 22.95
CA GLY A 295 -6.93 -1.71 22.50
C GLY A 295 -6.75 -3.22 22.35
N TYR A 296 -5.65 -3.63 21.73
CA TYR A 296 -5.25 -5.03 21.62
C TYR A 296 -5.09 -5.70 23.01
N TYR A 297 -4.28 -5.08 23.88
CA TYR A 297 -4.07 -5.62 25.23
C TYR A 297 -5.32 -5.58 26.09
N GLY A 298 -6.20 -4.61 25.89
CA GLY A 298 -7.52 -4.57 26.55
C GLY A 298 -8.36 -5.79 26.20
N ALA A 299 -8.44 -6.16 24.91
CA ALA A 299 -9.11 -7.38 24.47
C ALA A 299 -8.42 -8.64 25.02
N TYR A 300 -7.08 -8.66 25.01
CA TYR A 300 -6.30 -9.79 25.54
C TYR A 300 -6.52 -9.99 27.04
N VAL A 301 -6.47 -8.93 27.84
CA VAL A 301 -6.75 -8.97 29.31
C VAL A 301 -8.18 -9.40 29.57
N TYR A 302 -9.14 -8.95 28.77
CA TYR A 302 -10.54 -9.41 28.90
C TYR A 302 -10.65 -10.92 28.71
N VAL A 303 -9.97 -11.51 27.70
CA VAL A 303 -9.97 -12.96 27.49
C VAL A 303 -9.29 -13.70 28.64
N ILE A 304 -8.15 -13.18 29.18
CA ILE A 304 -7.50 -13.73 30.37
C ILE A 304 -8.48 -13.76 31.55
N TRP A 305 -9.14 -12.62 31.81
CA TRP A 305 -10.08 -12.50 32.93
C TRP A 305 -11.22 -13.53 32.81
N ARG A 306 -11.80 -13.68 31.63
CA ARG A 306 -12.84 -14.68 31.34
C ARG A 306 -12.33 -16.12 31.51
N THR A 307 -11.08 -16.39 31.12
CA THR A 307 -10.46 -17.71 31.27
C THR A 307 -10.24 -18.08 32.74
N ILE A 308 -9.76 -17.12 33.57
CA ILE A 308 -9.56 -17.32 35.00
C ILE A 308 -10.90 -17.64 35.70
N HIS A 309 -12.00 -17.00 35.25
CA HIS A 309 -13.35 -17.27 35.78
C HIS A 309 -14.01 -18.51 35.16
N GLY A 310 -13.27 -19.36 34.44
CA GLY A 310 -13.73 -20.65 33.94
C GLY A 310 -14.62 -20.60 32.70
N ALA A 311 -14.71 -19.44 32.04
CA ALA A 311 -15.52 -19.31 30.82
C ALA A 311 -14.84 -19.93 29.59
N TYR A 312 -13.52 -19.99 29.57
CA TYR A 312 -12.73 -20.54 28.46
C TYR A 312 -11.69 -21.55 28.96
N ASN A 313 -11.44 -22.57 28.13
CA ASN A 313 -10.33 -23.49 28.33
C ASN A 313 -8.99 -22.90 27.89
N ILE A 314 -7.86 -23.49 28.28
CA ILE A 314 -6.52 -23.01 27.90
C ILE A 314 -6.34 -22.96 26.37
N GLY A 315 -6.85 -23.95 25.63
CA GLY A 315 -6.79 -23.95 24.18
C GLY A 315 -7.71 -22.91 23.55
N GLU A 316 -8.89 -22.64 24.13
CA GLU A 316 -9.76 -21.53 23.68
C GLU A 316 -9.11 -20.17 23.91
N PHE A 317 -8.47 -20.00 25.07
CA PHE A 317 -7.68 -18.81 25.37
C PHE A 317 -6.60 -18.58 24.30
N THR A 318 -5.81 -19.59 23.97
CA THR A 318 -4.73 -19.47 22.98
C THR A 318 -5.26 -19.20 21.57
N PHE A 319 -6.37 -19.83 21.19
CA PHE A 319 -7.05 -19.54 19.93
C PHE A 319 -7.55 -18.08 19.87
N LEU A 320 -8.23 -17.61 20.93
CA LEU A 320 -8.74 -16.25 20.98
C LEU A 320 -7.60 -15.21 20.98
N ALA A 321 -6.52 -15.49 21.72
CA ALA A 321 -5.33 -14.64 21.71
C ALA A 321 -4.70 -14.53 20.31
N ALA A 322 -4.55 -15.67 19.62
CA ALA A 322 -4.06 -15.71 18.25
C ALA A 322 -5.03 -15.00 17.27
N ALA A 323 -6.33 -15.19 17.44
CA ALA A 323 -7.36 -14.56 16.62
C ALA A 323 -7.37 -13.02 16.78
N ILE A 324 -7.25 -12.52 18.02
CA ILE A 324 -7.13 -11.08 18.31
C ILE A 324 -5.87 -10.52 17.65
N GLN A 325 -4.73 -11.18 17.80
CA GLN A 325 -3.46 -10.77 17.18
C GLN A 325 -3.58 -10.72 15.66
N GLN A 326 -4.11 -11.77 15.06
CA GLN A 326 -4.25 -11.88 13.60
C GLN A 326 -5.24 -10.85 13.04
N ALA A 327 -6.39 -10.67 13.69
CA ALA A 327 -7.38 -9.67 13.30
C ALA A 327 -6.81 -8.24 13.39
N SER A 328 -6.13 -7.91 14.49
CA SER A 328 -5.50 -6.60 14.69
C SER A 328 -4.42 -6.31 13.64
N SER A 329 -3.51 -7.26 13.41
CA SER A 329 -2.43 -7.09 12.43
C SER A 329 -2.95 -7.02 11.00
N ASN A 330 -3.91 -7.85 10.64
CA ASN A 330 -4.51 -7.82 9.29
C ASN A 330 -5.30 -6.54 9.04
N LEU A 331 -6.05 -6.01 10.01
CA LEU A 331 -6.73 -4.72 9.89
C LEU A 331 -5.73 -3.60 9.60
N GLN A 332 -4.62 -3.53 10.34
CA GLN A 332 -3.56 -2.54 10.09
C GLN A 332 -2.96 -2.71 8.68
N GLN A 333 -2.73 -3.94 8.24
CA GLN A 333 -2.21 -4.24 6.91
C GLN A 333 -3.21 -3.87 5.81
N VAL A 334 -4.52 -4.14 5.98
CA VAL A 334 -5.57 -3.72 5.03
C VAL A 334 -5.50 -2.21 4.82
N PHE A 335 -5.43 -1.44 5.90
CA PHE A 335 -5.37 0.01 5.81
C PHE A 335 -4.09 0.52 5.16
N SER A 336 -2.94 -0.06 5.49
CA SER A 336 -1.66 0.26 4.86
C SER A 336 -1.68 -0.08 3.36
N THR A 337 -2.22 -1.23 3.00
CA THR A 337 -2.32 -1.68 1.60
C THR A 337 -3.27 -0.79 0.79
N VAL A 338 -4.44 -0.44 1.34
CA VAL A 338 -5.38 0.51 0.70
C VAL A 338 -4.74 1.87 0.49
N SER A 339 -3.99 2.38 1.48
CA SER A 339 -3.24 3.63 1.34
C SER A 339 -2.21 3.55 0.22
N GLY A 340 -1.42 2.48 0.16
CA GLY A 340 -0.42 2.26 -0.90
C GLY A 340 -1.03 2.13 -2.30
N ILE A 341 -2.17 1.45 -2.42
CA ILE A 341 -2.90 1.35 -3.69
C ILE A 341 -3.45 2.71 -4.11
N ALA A 342 -4.02 3.48 -3.17
CA ALA A 342 -4.54 4.81 -3.46
C ALA A 342 -3.44 5.77 -3.94
N ASP A 343 -2.26 5.72 -3.34
CA ASP A 343 -1.11 6.51 -3.78
C ASP A 343 -0.69 6.14 -5.22
N GLN A 344 -0.68 4.86 -5.58
CA GLN A 344 -0.39 4.41 -6.95
C GLN A 344 -1.52 4.76 -7.94
N ALA A 345 -2.78 4.70 -7.52
CA ALA A 345 -3.94 5.03 -8.36
C ALA A 345 -4.02 6.52 -8.70
N LEU A 346 -3.59 7.42 -7.81
CA LEU A 346 -3.53 8.86 -8.08
C LEU A 346 -2.57 9.19 -9.23
N PHE A 347 -1.45 8.48 -9.35
CA PHE A 347 -0.56 8.60 -10.51
C PHE A 347 -1.19 8.10 -11.81
N LEU A 348 -2.21 7.23 -11.74
CA LEU A 348 -2.95 6.76 -12.93
C LEU A 348 -4.01 7.76 -13.41
N THR A 349 -4.58 8.55 -12.49
CA THR A 349 -5.64 9.50 -12.83
C THR A 349 -5.12 10.65 -13.69
N ASP A 350 -3.86 11.01 -13.56
CA ASP A 350 -3.20 12.03 -14.40
C ASP A 350 -2.99 11.56 -15.85
N LEU A 351 -3.25 10.28 -16.15
CA LEU A 351 -3.02 9.66 -17.46
C LEU A 351 -4.27 9.46 -18.29
N ILE A 352 -5.45 9.43 -17.66
CA ILE A 352 -6.72 9.27 -18.36
C ILE A 352 -7.26 10.66 -18.60
N PRO A 353 -7.14 11.23 -19.81
CA PRO A 353 -7.85 12.46 -20.13
C PRO A 353 -9.34 12.16 -20.02
N SER A 354 -10.09 13.06 -19.37
CA SER A 354 -11.54 13.01 -19.22
C SER A 354 -12.30 13.17 -20.56
N SER A 355 -11.64 12.87 -21.67
CA SER A 355 -12.21 12.97 -23.02
C SER A 355 -11.53 11.98 -23.96
N ILE A 356 -11.93 10.73 -23.91
CA ILE A 356 -12.08 9.84 -25.07
C ILE A 356 -13.37 9.05 -24.88
#